data_74522f19eeb030a17ee837c2db79e5ae
#
_entry.id   74522f19eeb030a17ee837c2db79e5ae
#
_cell.length_a   1.000
_cell.length_b   1.000
_cell.length_c   1.000
_cell.angle_alpha   90.00
_cell.angle_beta   90.00
_cell.angle_gamma   90.00
#
_symmetry.space_group_name_H-M   'P 1'
#
loop_
_entity.id
_entity.type
_entity.pdbx_description
1 polymer ?
#
loop_
_entity_poly.entity_id
_entity_poly.type
_entity_poly.pdbx_seq_one_letter_code
_entity_poly.pdbx_strand_id
1 'polypeptide(L)'
;ASYRRQRQMCIRDSHRGLHYLSNLATDNYENVRSIVQKFLRAEHEEEIVFTSGTTEGINLAAYAWAMEHLKNDDEIILSIMEHHANIVPWHFLRERFGVKIKWVDCDASGNLDPQAIIDQFSDKTKLVAITHMSNVLGTVVDVKTICHEARKRGIVSLVDGSQAAVHMSVNVKDIGCDFYAITGHKLCGPSGSGAIYIKQEIQKTMRPFIGGGDMIKDVFTDKVIYNDPPMKFEAGTPGIVQTIGFGVALEYMMSIGMDNIEMYESELTLYARQKLEGLNWLNIQGKPSKKGAIFAFTLEGSAHAHDISTILDKQGIAVRAGQHCAGPLMHHMGINASCRASFAFYNTKQEVDKLLSGLELARDLLS
;
A
#
# COMPACT_ATOMS: atom_id res chain seq x y z
N ALA A 1 7.73 11.56 -46.22
CA ALA A 1 6.65 11.26 -45.23
C ALA A 1 6.94 10.02 -44.40
N SER A 2 7.51 8.94 -44.98
CA SER A 2 7.85 7.72 -44.23
C SER A 2 8.98 7.94 -43.21
N TYR A 3 9.99 8.73 -43.57
CA TYR A 3 11.13 9.06 -42.69
C TYR A 3 10.75 9.91 -41.47
N ARG A 4 9.75 10.79 -41.61
CA ARG A 4 9.18 11.58 -40.51
C ARG A 4 8.34 10.74 -39.55
N ARG A 5 7.60 9.74 -40.07
CA ARG A 5 6.84 8.78 -39.25
C ARG A 5 7.76 7.81 -38.50
N GLN A 6 8.82 7.37 -39.15
CA GLN A 6 9.84 6.50 -38.53
C GLN A 6 10.61 7.24 -37.42
N ARG A 7 10.96 8.54 -37.61
CA ARG A 7 11.50 9.38 -36.54
C ARG A 7 10.52 9.58 -35.37
N GLN A 8 9.23 9.71 -35.63
CA GLN A 8 8.22 9.80 -34.57
C GLN A 8 8.01 8.48 -33.82
N MET A 9 8.14 7.35 -34.49
CA MET A 9 8.12 6.04 -33.82
C MET A 9 9.36 5.83 -32.95
N CYS A 10 10.55 6.14 -33.46
CA CYS A 10 11.81 6.02 -32.70
C CYS A 10 11.95 7.07 -31.57
N ILE A 11 11.29 8.23 -31.67
CA ILE A 11 11.22 9.22 -30.58
C ILE A 11 10.29 8.76 -29.44
N ARG A 12 9.36 7.84 -29.70
CA ARG A 12 8.52 7.20 -28.71
C ARG A 12 9.18 5.98 -28.06
N ASP A 13 10.27 5.49 -28.61
CA ASP A 13 11.12 4.45 -28.06
C ASP A 13 12.01 5.10 -26.99
N SER A 14 11.37 5.39 -25.85
CA SER A 14 11.86 6.29 -24.83
C SER A 14 12.71 5.60 -23.75
N HIS A 15 13.11 4.32 -23.94
CA HIS A 15 13.88 3.60 -22.93
C HIS A 15 15.01 2.78 -23.57
N ARG A 16 16.23 2.94 -23.06
CA ARG A 16 17.46 2.22 -23.48
C ARG A 16 17.80 2.29 -24.97
N GLY A 17 17.28 3.30 -25.68
CA GLY A 17 17.71 3.62 -27.06
C GLY A 17 19.03 4.39 -27.08
N LEU A 18 19.69 4.38 -28.24
CA LEU A 18 21.00 5.03 -28.43
C LEU A 18 20.90 6.55 -28.76
N HIS A 19 19.72 7.16 -28.64
CA HIS A 19 19.54 8.57 -28.98
C HIS A 19 19.29 9.43 -27.73
N TYR A 20 19.59 10.73 -27.83
CA TYR A 20 19.58 11.69 -26.74
C TYR A 20 18.29 11.63 -25.87
N LEU A 21 17.12 11.63 -26.50
CA LEU A 21 15.84 11.63 -25.74
C LEU A 21 15.62 10.31 -24.98
N SER A 22 16.08 9.19 -25.52
CA SER A 22 15.99 7.90 -24.83
C SER A 22 16.93 7.85 -23.62
N ASN A 23 18.16 8.36 -23.78
CA ASN A 23 19.10 8.43 -22.66
C ASN A 23 18.56 9.32 -21.53
N LEU A 24 18.05 10.51 -21.89
CA LEU A 24 17.45 11.42 -20.91
C LEU A 24 16.25 10.78 -20.18
N ALA A 25 15.39 10.05 -20.89
CA ALA A 25 14.25 9.36 -20.28
C ALA A 25 14.71 8.22 -19.38
N THR A 26 15.73 7.46 -19.79
CA THR A 26 16.33 6.40 -18.98
C THR A 26 16.96 6.94 -17.71
N ASP A 27 17.75 8.01 -17.81
CA ASP A 27 18.40 8.64 -16.66
C ASP A 27 17.36 9.16 -15.65
N ASN A 28 16.31 9.82 -16.14
CA ASN A 28 15.22 10.29 -15.28
C ASN A 28 14.45 9.14 -14.63
N TYR A 29 14.20 8.06 -15.36
CA TYR A 29 13.52 6.86 -14.85
C TYR A 29 14.34 6.18 -13.74
N GLU A 30 15.63 5.93 -13.99
CA GLU A 30 16.50 5.26 -13.01
C GLU A 30 16.75 6.15 -11.77
N ASN A 31 16.82 7.48 -11.94
CA ASN A 31 16.94 8.39 -10.80
C ASN A 31 15.76 8.27 -9.81
N VAL A 32 14.57 7.87 -10.27
CA VAL A 32 13.43 7.66 -9.36
C VAL A 32 13.72 6.57 -8.34
N ARG A 33 14.56 5.59 -8.67
CA ARG A 33 14.96 4.53 -7.75
C ARG A 33 15.68 5.09 -6.52
N SER A 34 16.62 6.02 -6.75
CA SER A 34 17.29 6.78 -5.69
C SER A 34 16.31 7.62 -4.85
N ILE A 35 15.32 8.24 -5.49
CA ILE A 35 14.28 9.02 -4.80
C ILE A 35 13.44 8.11 -3.89
N VAL A 36 12.98 6.96 -4.38
CA VAL A 36 12.22 5.97 -3.58
C VAL A 36 13.07 5.41 -2.46
N GLN A 37 14.36 5.10 -2.73
CA GLN A 37 15.31 4.63 -1.73
C GLN A 37 15.43 5.62 -0.56
N LYS A 38 15.58 6.92 -0.87
CA LYS A 38 15.62 8.00 0.14
C LYS A 38 14.32 8.15 0.89
N PHE A 39 13.19 8.10 0.19
CA PHE A 39 11.85 8.22 0.78
C PHE A 39 11.56 7.10 1.79
N LEU A 40 11.91 5.86 1.46
CA LEU A 40 11.76 4.69 2.34
C LEU A 40 12.94 4.50 3.31
N ARG A 41 14.02 5.28 3.15
CA ARG A 41 15.28 5.12 3.89
C ARG A 41 15.87 3.71 3.77
N ALA A 42 15.75 3.10 2.58
CA ALA A 42 16.39 1.83 2.27
C ALA A 42 17.91 1.99 2.22
N GLU A 43 18.66 0.91 2.36
CA GLU A 43 20.13 0.96 2.40
C GLU A 43 20.71 1.11 0.99
N HIS A 44 20.16 0.37 0.03
CA HIS A 44 20.63 0.33 -1.35
C HIS A 44 19.50 0.59 -2.33
N GLU A 45 19.82 1.20 -3.47
CA GLU A 45 18.85 1.44 -4.54
C GLU A 45 18.35 0.14 -5.17
N GLU A 46 19.19 -0.89 -5.20
CA GLU A 46 18.87 -2.22 -5.72
C GLU A 46 17.78 -2.94 -4.92
N GLU A 47 17.48 -2.47 -3.70
CA GLU A 47 16.38 -2.97 -2.88
C GLU A 47 15.01 -2.46 -3.36
N ILE A 48 14.99 -1.49 -4.29
CA ILE A 48 13.76 -0.90 -4.83
C ILE A 48 13.42 -1.55 -6.16
N VAL A 49 12.25 -2.15 -6.25
CA VAL A 49 11.68 -2.72 -7.49
C VAL A 49 10.45 -1.92 -7.87
N PHE A 50 10.40 -1.41 -9.10
CA PHE A 50 9.25 -0.70 -9.61
C PHE A 50 8.10 -1.64 -9.92
N THR A 51 6.89 -1.18 -9.63
CA THR A 51 5.63 -1.90 -9.89
C THR A 51 4.56 -0.92 -10.36
N SER A 52 3.47 -1.43 -10.87
CA SER A 52 2.28 -0.61 -11.18
C SER A 52 1.49 -0.18 -9.93
N GLY A 53 1.91 -0.64 -8.74
CA GLY A 53 1.30 -0.34 -7.44
C GLY A 53 1.47 -1.47 -6.44
N THR A 54 0.97 -1.28 -5.23
CA THR A 54 1.10 -2.23 -4.12
C THR A 54 0.54 -3.62 -4.46
N THR A 55 -0.56 -3.70 -5.22
CA THR A 55 -1.14 -5.00 -5.60
C THR A 55 -0.14 -5.85 -6.39
N GLU A 56 0.55 -5.25 -7.37
CA GLU A 56 1.61 -5.95 -8.11
C GLU A 56 2.79 -6.29 -7.21
N GLY A 57 3.22 -5.37 -6.35
CA GLY A 57 4.32 -5.62 -5.40
C GLY A 57 4.06 -6.79 -4.46
N ILE A 58 2.86 -6.90 -3.89
CA ILE A 58 2.49 -8.03 -3.03
C ILE A 58 2.40 -9.34 -3.84
N ASN A 59 1.85 -9.29 -5.05
CA ASN A 59 1.85 -10.46 -5.95
C ASN A 59 3.27 -10.88 -6.33
N LEU A 60 4.20 -9.93 -6.58
CA LEU A 60 5.60 -10.24 -6.80
C LEU A 60 6.19 -11.02 -5.62
N ALA A 61 5.97 -10.57 -4.38
CA ALA A 61 6.41 -11.30 -3.19
C ALA A 61 5.77 -12.70 -3.11
N ALA A 62 4.47 -12.80 -3.40
CA ALA A 62 3.76 -14.09 -3.38
C ALA A 62 4.29 -15.07 -4.43
N TYR A 63 4.45 -14.64 -5.67
CA TYR A 63 4.83 -15.53 -6.77
C TYR A 63 6.33 -15.75 -6.87
N ALA A 64 7.17 -14.73 -6.64
CA ALA A 64 8.62 -14.86 -6.82
C ALA A 64 9.33 -15.39 -5.58
N TRP A 65 8.77 -15.18 -4.39
CA TRP A 65 9.34 -15.66 -3.14
C TRP A 65 8.48 -16.76 -2.50
N ALA A 66 7.20 -16.49 -2.18
CA ALA A 66 6.44 -17.41 -1.34
C ALA A 66 6.16 -18.76 -2.03
N MET A 67 5.87 -18.76 -3.33
CA MET A 67 5.69 -20.03 -4.10
C MET A 67 6.93 -20.93 -4.12
N GLU A 68 8.12 -20.37 -3.94
CA GLU A 68 9.38 -21.14 -3.92
C GLU A 68 9.74 -21.66 -2.53
N HIS A 69 9.27 -20.97 -1.48
CA HIS A 69 9.71 -21.22 -0.11
C HIS A 69 8.64 -21.86 0.77
N LEU A 70 7.36 -21.68 0.43
CA LEU A 70 6.27 -22.22 1.21
C LEU A 70 5.77 -23.54 0.64
N LYS A 71 5.43 -24.44 1.53
CA LYS A 71 4.91 -25.79 1.22
C LYS A 71 3.68 -26.11 2.05
N ASN A 72 3.12 -27.29 1.83
CA ASN A 72 1.95 -27.76 2.59
C ASN A 72 2.16 -27.65 4.10
N ASP A 73 1.16 -27.17 4.80
CA ASP A 73 1.12 -26.93 6.25
C ASP A 73 2.00 -25.78 6.77
N ASP A 74 2.78 -25.09 5.94
CA ASP A 74 3.40 -23.82 6.34
C ASP A 74 2.33 -22.76 6.60
N GLU A 75 2.63 -21.82 7.49
CA GLU A 75 1.67 -20.83 7.98
C GLU A 75 2.02 -19.43 7.51
N ILE A 76 1.00 -18.69 7.08
CA ILE A 76 1.03 -17.25 6.82
C ILE A 76 0.13 -16.58 7.86
N ILE A 77 0.62 -15.54 8.51
CA ILE A 77 -0.17 -14.76 9.46
C ILE A 77 -0.62 -13.46 8.81
N LEU A 78 -1.91 -13.18 8.88
CA LEU A 78 -2.56 -11.95 8.42
C LEU A 78 -3.36 -11.33 9.57
N SER A 79 -3.53 -10.01 9.53
CA SER A 79 -4.54 -9.38 10.38
C SER A 79 -5.90 -9.33 9.68
N ILE A 80 -6.96 -9.19 10.49
CA ILE A 80 -8.30 -8.96 9.96
C ILE A 80 -8.44 -7.63 9.22
N MET A 81 -7.51 -6.69 9.42
CA MET A 81 -7.52 -5.35 8.84
C MET A 81 -6.91 -5.25 7.44
N GLU A 82 -6.45 -6.37 6.86
CA GLU A 82 -5.75 -6.34 5.59
C GLU A 82 -6.64 -5.88 4.44
N HIS A 83 -6.07 -5.09 3.53
CA HIS A 83 -6.66 -4.82 2.23
C HIS A 83 -6.67 -6.10 1.37
N HIS A 84 -7.67 -6.28 0.50
CA HIS A 84 -7.76 -7.47 -0.38
C HIS A 84 -6.48 -7.76 -1.15
N ALA A 85 -5.69 -6.75 -1.51
CA ALA A 85 -4.40 -6.94 -2.17
C ALA A 85 -3.39 -7.73 -1.32
N ASN A 86 -3.50 -7.64 0.03
CA ASN A 86 -2.70 -8.39 0.99
C ASN A 86 -3.44 -9.60 1.57
N ILE A 87 -4.48 -10.05 0.92
CA ILE A 87 -5.26 -11.26 1.29
C ILE A 87 -5.27 -12.26 0.14
N VAL A 88 -5.74 -11.83 -1.03
CA VAL A 88 -6.07 -12.72 -2.15
C VAL A 88 -4.85 -13.52 -2.66
N PRO A 89 -3.65 -12.97 -2.81
CA PRO A 89 -2.49 -13.74 -3.24
C PRO A 89 -2.16 -14.92 -2.31
N TRP A 90 -2.38 -14.75 -1.01
CA TRP A 90 -2.15 -15.81 -0.02
C TRP A 90 -3.18 -16.92 -0.09
N HIS A 91 -4.43 -16.61 -0.47
CA HIS A 91 -5.44 -17.63 -0.77
C HIS A 91 -5.06 -18.49 -1.97
N PHE A 92 -4.42 -17.93 -3.01
CA PHE A 92 -3.89 -18.72 -4.12
C PHE A 92 -2.84 -19.74 -3.65
N LEU A 93 -1.97 -19.35 -2.72
CA LEU A 93 -1.00 -20.27 -2.10
C LEU A 93 -1.70 -21.34 -1.26
N ARG A 94 -2.71 -20.95 -0.48
CA ARG A 94 -3.52 -21.89 0.29
C ARG A 94 -4.16 -22.95 -0.61
N GLU A 95 -4.76 -22.53 -1.71
CA GLU A 95 -5.47 -23.44 -2.63
C GLU A 95 -4.54 -24.35 -3.42
N ARG A 96 -3.35 -23.85 -3.81
CA ARG A 96 -2.42 -24.56 -4.67
C ARG A 96 -1.42 -25.43 -3.90
N PHE A 97 -0.99 -24.98 -2.73
CA PHE A 97 0.12 -25.59 -1.99
C PHE A 97 -0.26 -26.08 -0.60
N GLY A 98 -1.52 -25.89 -0.16
CA GLY A 98 -1.97 -26.30 1.17
C GLY A 98 -1.41 -25.46 2.33
N VAL A 99 -0.93 -24.24 2.03
CA VAL A 99 -0.50 -23.29 3.04
C VAL A 99 -1.68 -22.87 3.92
N LYS A 100 -1.46 -22.68 5.20
CA LYS A 100 -2.47 -22.26 6.17
C LYS A 100 -2.40 -20.76 6.41
N ILE A 101 -3.56 -20.11 6.40
CA ILE A 101 -3.68 -18.70 6.76
C ILE A 101 -4.22 -18.61 8.17
N LYS A 102 -3.46 -18.00 9.07
CA LYS A 102 -3.89 -17.64 10.43
C LYS A 102 -4.30 -16.19 10.47
N TRP A 103 -5.44 -15.92 11.07
CA TRP A 103 -5.97 -14.58 11.20
C TRP A 103 -5.83 -14.07 12.63
N VAL A 104 -5.49 -12.80 12.77
CA VAL A 104 -5.43 -12.10 14.05
C VAL A 104 -6.44 -10.96 14.04
N ASP A 105 -7.34 -10.99 15.01
CA ASP A 105 -8.39 -9.99 15.15
C ASP A 105 -7.87 -8.72 15.80
N CYS A 106 -8.54 -7.61 15.52
CA CYS A 106 -8.39 -6.38 16.30
C CYS A 106 -9.36 -6.38 17.49
N ASP A 107 -9.09 -5.54 18.48
CA ASP A 107 -10.02 -5.31 19.59
C ASP A 107 -11.27 -4.50 19.14
N ALA A 108 -12.25 -4.37 20.03
CA ALA A 108 -13.49 -3.62 19.78
C ALA A 108 -13.24 -2.13 19.45
N SER A 109 -12.10 -1.57 19.84
CA SER A 109 -11.69 -0.22 19.50
C SER A 109 -10.95 -0.15 18.16
N GLY A 110 -10.66 -1.29 17.54
CA GLY A 110 -9.90 -1.38 16.30
C GLY A 110 -8.40 -1.25 16.49
N ASN A 111 -7.84 -1.48 17.69
CA ASN A 111 -6.40 -1.65 17.87
C ASN A 111 -5.98 -3.06 17.47
N LEU A 112 -4.82 -3.19 16.89
CA LEU A 112 -4.15 -4.47 16.63
C LEU A 112 -2.95 -4.57 17.57
N ASP A 113 -3.04 -5.47 18.54
CA ASP A 113 -1.95 -5.71 19.48
C ASP A 113 -0.82 -6.47 18.76
N PRO A 114 0.41 -5.94 18.69
CA PRO A 114 1.56 -6.65 18.13
C PRO A 114 1.80 -8.00 18.82
N GLN A 115 1.54 -8.09 20.13
CA GLN A 115 1.73 -9.33 20.89
C GLN A 115 0.75 -10.42 20.43
N ALA A 116 -0.49 -10.06 20.10
CA ALA A 116 -1.47 -11.02 19.58
C ALA A 116 -1.01 -11.65 18.25
N ILE A 117 -0.27 -10.90 17.41
CA ILE A 117 0.35 -11.44 16.19
C ILE A 117 1.54 -12.35 16.54
N ILE A 118 2.41 -11.91 17.43
CA ILE A 118 3.62 -12.63 17.85
C ILE A 118 3.26 -13.96 18.51
N ASP A 119 2.18 -14.02 19.27
CA ASP A 119 1.68 -15.23 19.93
C ASP A 119 1.19 -16.30 18.93
N GLN A 120 0.88 -15.90 17.67
CA GLN A 120 0.55 -16.85 16.61
C GLN A 120 1.77 -17.48 15.93
N PHE A 121 2.99 -16.96 16.18
CA PHE A 121 4.21 -17.50 15.58
C PHE A 121 4.50 -18.92 16.09
N SER A 122 4.70 -19.84 15.17
CA SER A 122 5.06 -21.24 15.40
C SER A 122 6.24 -21.64 14.51
N ASP A 123 6.78 -22.83 14.69
CA ASP A 123 7.83 -23.40 13.83
C ASP A 123 7.40 -23.53 12.35
N LYS A 124 6.08 -23.56 12.09
CA LYS A 124 5.48 -23.61 10.76
C LYS A 124 5.26 -22.23 10.14
N THR A 125 5.32 -21.16 10.93
CA THR A 125 5.12 -19.83 10.42
C THR A 125 6.32 -19.42 9.54
N LYS A 126 6.05 -19.08 8.28
CA LYS A 126 7.08 -18.67 7.30
C LYS A 126 6.93 -17.22 6.88
N LEU A 127 5.74 -16.67 6.97
CA LEU A 127 5.43 -15.30 6.55
C LEU A 127 4.45 -14.65 7.52
N VAL A 128 4.72 -13.38 7.84
CA VAL A 128 3.74 -12.45 8.41
C VAL A 128 3.54 -11.30 7.42
N ALA A 129 2.30 -11.09 6.96
CA ALA A 129 1.98 -10.05 5.98
C ALA A 129 0.93 -9.10 6.57
N ILE A 130 1.35 -7.87 6.91
CA ILE A 130 0.59 -6.97 7.79
C ILE A 130 0.53 -5.57 7.19
N THR A 131 -0.63 -4.93 7.26
CA THR A 131 -0.79 -3.52 6.94
C THR A 131 -0.11 -2.63 8.00
N HIS A 132 0.58 -1.58 7.55
CA HIS A 132 1.17 -0.59 8.47
C HIS A 132 0.11 0.40 8.99
N MET A 133 -0.90 0.71 8.17
CA MET A 133 -2.04 1.53 8.55
C MET A 133 -3.30 1.01 7.87
N SER A 134 -4.35 0.75 8.67
CA SER A 134 -5.64 0.31 8.14
C SER A 134 -6.27 1.37 7.23
N ASN A 135 -6.65 0.97 6.03
CA ASN A 135 -7.34 1.82 5.08
C ASN A 135 -8.83 2.08 5.43
N VAL A 136 -9.33 1.45 6.49
CA VAL A 136 -10.70 1.62 6.99
C VAL A 136 -10.70 2.36 8.30
N LEU A 137 -10.01 1.83 9.32
CA LEU A 137 -10.03 2.35 10.67
C LEU A 137 -9.01 3.47 10.89
N GLY A 138 -8.02 3.59 10.01
CA GLY A 138 -6.88 4.48 10.21
C GLY A 138 -5.91 4.01 11.31
N THR A 139 -6.14 2.83 11.88
CA THR A 139 -5.27 2.24 12.92
C THR A 139 -3.84 2.13 12.41
N VAL A 140 -2.90 2.73 13.14
CA VAL A 140 -1.46 2.58 12.90
C VAL A 140 -0.96 1.36 13.68
N VAL A 141 -0.39 0.39 12.96
CA VAL A 141 0.11 -0.87 13.52
C VAL A 141 1.59 -0.74 13.87
N ASP A 142 2.00 -1.26 15.01
CA ASP A 142 3.42 -1.35 15.39
C ASP A 142 4.11 -2.50 14.63
N VAL A 143 4.29 -2.29 13.33
CA VAL A 143 4.95 -3.26 12.44
C VAL A 143 6.43 -3.46 12.80
N LYS A 144 7.06 -2.48 13.45
CA LYS A 144 8.47 -2.59 13.89
C LYS A 144 8.64 -3.73 14.90
N THR A 145 7.83 -3.74 15.95
CA THR A 145 7.87 -4.81 16.96
C THR A 145 7.59 -6.18 16.32
N ILE A 146 6.61 -6.27 15.43
CA ILE A 146 6.27 -7.52 14.73
C ILE A 146 7.43 -8.00 13.85
N CYS A 147 8.00 -7.13 13.00
CA CYS A 147 9.09 -7.49 12.08
C CYS A 147 10.37 -7.90 12.83
N HIS A 148 10.70 -7.21 13.93
CA HIS A 148 11.86 -7.56 14.73
C HIS A 148 11.71 -8.93 15.38
N GLU A 149 10.53 -9.27 15.87
CA GLU A 149 10.26 -10.57 16.48
C GLU A 149 10.19 -11.69 15.43
N ALA A 150 9.60 -11.41 14.26
CA ALA A 150 9.59 -12.32 13.11
C ALA A 150 11.03 -12.67 12.68
N ARG A 151 11.89 -11.65 12.55
CA ARG A 151 13.31 -11.83 12.16
C ARG A 151 14.06 -12.75 13.15
N LYS A 152 13.86 -12.60 14.47
CA LYS A 152 14.49 -13.46 15.47
C LYS A 152 14.16 -14.94 15.29
N ARG A 153 13.01 -15.23 14.69
CA ARG A 153 12.49 -16.58 14.46
C ARG A 153 12.65 -17.06 13.01
N GLY A 154 13.33 -16.27 12.17
CA GLY A 154 13.51 -16.60 10.74
C GLY A 154 12.22 -16.55 9.93
N ILE A 155 11.21 -15.80 10.39
CA ILE A 155 9.95 -15.55 9.71
C ILE A 155 10.12 -14.33 8.82
N VAL A 156 9.76 -14.44 7.55
CA VAL A 156 9.80 -13.32 6.60
C VAL A 156 8.61 -12.39 6.86
N SER A 157 8.86 -11.08 6.72
CA SER A 157 7.87 -10.04 6.98
C SER A 157 7.57 -9.21 5.73
N LEU A 158 6.30 -9.07 5.40
CA LEU A 158 5.80 -8.18 4.36
C LEU A 158 4.90 -7.12 5.00
N VAL A 159 5.17 -5.86 4.69
CA VAL A 159 4.39 -4.73 5.18
C VAL A 159 3.70 -4.02 4.01
N ASP A 160 2.37 -3.93 4.07
CA ASP A 160 1.60 -3.06 3.18
C ASP A 160 1.67 -1.62 3.70
N GLY A 161 2.50 -0.81 3.06
CA GLY A 161 2.73 0.58 3.38
C GLY A 161 1.82 1.57 2.67
N SER A 162 0.83 1.10 1.91
CA SER A 162 0.01 1.92 1.00
C SER A 162 -0.67 3.11 1.66
N GLN A 163 -1.01 3.02 2.92
CA GLN A 163 -1.59 4.13 3.68
C GLN A 163 -0.51 4.83 4.51
N ALA A 164 0.27 4.11 5.27
CA ALA A 164 1.24 4.71 6.17
C ALA A 164 2.24 5.64 5.46
N ALA A 165 2.75 5.23 4.29
CA ALA A 165 3.72 6.03 3.54
C ALA A 165 3.17 7.40 3.08
N VAL A 166 1.84 7.57 3.03
CA VAL A 166 1.19 8.85 2.70
C VAL A 166 1.21 9.80 3.89
N HIS A 167 1.00 9.26 5.09
CA HIS A 167 0.62 10.00 6.29
C HIS A 167 1.76 10.14 7.30
N MET A 168 2.83 9.35 7.18
CA MET A 168 3.92 9.34 8.16
C MET A 168 5.27 8.99 7.55
N SER A 169 6.32 9.37 8.24
CA SER A 169 7.69 9.03 7.86
C SER A 169 7.94 7.52 7.97
N VAL A 170 8.51 6.92 6.93
CA VAL A 170 8.82 5.49 6.88
C VAL A 170 10.33 5.27 6.88
N ASN A 171 10.79 4.31 7.68
CA ASN A 171 12.17 3.85 7.67
C ASN A 171 12.20 2.32 7.66
N VAL A 172 12.35 1.72 6.47
CA VAL A 172 12.31 0.26 6.30
C VAL A 172 13.45 -0.45 7.03
N LYS A 173 14.61 0.21 7.22
CA LYS A 173 15.73 -0.34 8.00
C LYS A 173 15.38 -0.42 9.48
N ASP A 174 14.76 0.62 10.03
CA ASP A 174 14.35 0.67 11.42
C ASP A 174 13.16 -0.27 11.70
N ILE A 175 12.19 -0.35 10.77
CA ILE A 175 11.10 -1.34 10.80
C ILE A 175 11.66 -2.76 10.75
N GLY A 176 12.71 -2.98 9.98
CA GLY A 176 13.36 -4.25 9.84
C GLY A 176 12.59 -5.27 9.02
N CYS A 177 11.65 -4.85 8.19
CA CYS A 177 10.89 -5.71 7.29
C CYS A 177 11.72 -6.24 6.13
N ASP A 178 11.25 -7.33 5.51
CA ASP A 178 11.87 -7.92 4.34
C ASP A 178 11.24 -7.40 3.05
N PHE A 179 9.94 -7.05 3.09
CA PHE A 179 9.20 -6.41 2.01
C PHE A 179 8.41 -5.20 2.54
N TYR A 180 8.36 -4.11 1.75
CA TYR A 180 7.52 -2.95 2.04
C TYR A 180 6.95 -2.39 0.72
N ALA A 181 5.63 -2.43 0.56
CA ALA A 181 4.98 -2.05 -0.70
C ALA A 181 4.28 -0.68 -0.61
N ILE A 182 4.47 0.17 -1.64
CA ILE A 182 3.85 1.49 -1.77
C ILE A 182 3.23 1.70 -3.15
N THR A 183 2.32 2.67 -3.27
CA THR A 183 1.63 2.98 -4.52
C THR A 183 1.57 4.47 -4.81
N GLY A 184 1.90 4.86 -6.03
CA GLY A 184 2.04 6.27 -6.43
C GLY A 184 0.75 7.08 -6.34
N HIS A 185 -0.39 6.51 -6.74
CA HIS A 185 -1.67 7.24 -6.77
C HIS A 185 -2.17 7.70 -5.38
N LYS A 186 -1.66 7.13 -4.28
CA LYS A 186 -1.92 7.62 -2.93
C LYS A 186 -0.88 8.66 -2.48
N LEU A 187 0.31 8.62 -3.05
CA LEU A 187 1.45 9.49 -2.75
C LEU A 187 1.51 10.70 -3.69
N CYS A 188 0.36 11.29 -4.02
CA CYS A 188 0.21 12.42 -4.96
C CYS A 188 0.75 12.15 -6.37
N GLY A 189 1.08 10.91 -6.69
CA GLY A 189 1.64 10.49 -7.96
C GLY A 189 0.62 9.91 -8.94
N PRO A 190 1.06 9.54 -10.15
CA PRO A 190 0.20 8.95 -11.17
C PRO A 190 -0.31 7.55 -10.78
N SER A 191 -1.48 7.18 -11.33
CA SER A 191 -1.94 5.79 -11.34
C SER A 191 -1.00 4.93 -12.19
N GLY A 192 -0.90 3.63 -11.86
CA GLY A 192 -0.03 2.70 -12.59
C GLY A 192 1.45 2.88 -12.26
N SER A 193 1.77 3.44 -11.09
CA SER A 193 3.11 3.53 -10.53
C SER A 193 3.12 3.12 -9.06
N GLY A 194 4.23 2.57 -8.63
CA GLY A 194 4.48 2.16 -7.26
C GLY A 194 5.85 1.52 -7.15
N ALA A 195 6.19 1.06 -5.97
CA ALA A 195 7.41 0.32 -5.72
C ALA A 195 7.23 -0.66 -4.57
N ILE A 196 8.06 -1.69 -4.58
CA ILE A 196 8.26 -2.56 -3.43
C ILE A 196 9.73 -2.54 -3.04
N TYR A 197 9.99 -2.25 -1.76
CA TYR A 197 11.27 -2.52 -1.14
C TYR A 197 11.38 -4.02 -0.90
N ILE A 198 12.51 -4.59 -1.29
CA ILE A 198 12.85 -6.00 -1.06
C ILE A 198 14.27 -6.07 -0.55
N LYS A 199 14.44 -6.58 0.64
CA LYS A 199 15.76 -6.72 1.26
C LYS A 199 16.68 -7.58 0.40
N GLN A 200 17.95 -7.19 0.23
CA GLN A 200 18.90 -7.86 -0.67
C GLN A 200 19.03 -9.38 -0.44
N GLU A 201 19.03 -9.82 0.84
CA GLU A 201 19.14 -11.25 1.15
C GLU A 201 17.92 -12.03 0.62
N ILE A 202 16.74 -11.43 0.66
CA ILE A 202 15.52 -12.03 0.13
C ILE A 202 15.57 -12.09 -1.39
N GLN A 203 15.98 -11.00 -2.07
CA GLN A 203 16.10 -10.95 -3.54
C GLN A 203 16.95 -12.08 -4.10
N LYS A 204 18.01 -12.47 -3.39
CA LYS A 204 18.92 -13.57 -3.81
C LYS A 204 18.22 -14.92 -3.89
N THR A 205 17.16 -15.12 -3.09
CA THR A 205 16.40 -16.37 -3.02
C THR A 205 15.16 -16.39 -3.91
N MET A 206 14.81 -15.24 -4.52
CA MET A 206 13.61 -15.08 -5.33
C MET A 206 13.84 -15.52 -6.77
N ARG A 207 12.78 -16.01 -7.43
CA ARG A 207 12.73 -16.19 -8.88
C ARG A 207 12.15 -14.97 -9.59
N PRO A 208 12.31 -14.87 -10.92
CA PRO A 208 11.57 -13.87 -11.69
C PRO A 208 10.06 -14.01 -11.48
N PHE A 209 9.36 -12.86 -11.52
CA PHE A 209 7.91 -12.80 -11.38
C PHE A 209 7.20 -12.86 -12.74
N ILE A 210 7.61 -11.97 -13.66
CA ILE A 210 7.09 -11.87 -15.01
C ILE A 210 8.27 -12.13 -15.97
N GLY A 211 8.05 -12.90 -17.03
CA GLY A 211 9.08 -13.16 -18.05
C GLY A 211 8.93 -12.24 -19.24
N GLY A 212 10.04 -11.70 -19.76
CA GLY A 212 10.05 -10.82 -20.92
C GLY A 212 11.44 -10.28 -21.23
N GLY A 213 11.50 -9.22 -22.02
CA GLY A 213 12.73 -8.45 -22.24
C GLY A 213 13.14 -7.71 -20.98
N ASP A 214 14.29 -7.08 -21.01
CA ASP A 214 14.93 -6.29 -19.97
C ASP A 214 15.37 -7.04 -18.69
N MET A 215 14.62 -8.05 -18.26
CA MET A 215 14.91 -8.84 -17.07
C MET A 215 15.93 -9.98 -17.29
N ILE A 216 16.45 -10.10 -18.50
CA ILE A 216 17.38 -11.18 -18.92
C ILE A 216 18.74 -10.60 -19.33
N LYS A 217 19.82 -11.37 -19.08
CA LYS A 217 21.15 -11.12 -19.65
C LYS A 217 21.30 -11.79 -21.02
N ASP A 218 20.80 -13.02 -21.14
CA ASP A 218 20.87 -13.78 -22.37
C ASP A 218 19.78 -14.85 -22.44
N VAL A 219 19.36 -15.21 -23.66
CA VAL A 219 18.38 -16.27 -23.93
C VAL A 219 18.93 -17.24 -24.96
N PHE A 220 19.04 -18.49 -24.58
CA PHE A 220 19.42 -19.59 -25.43
C PHE A 220 18.21 -20.48 -25.70
N THR A 221 18.38 -21.44 -26.62
CA THR A 221 17.31 -22.40 -26.95
C THR A 221 16.98 -23.34 -25.77
N ASP A 222 17.92 -23.56 -24.87
CA ASP A 222 17.83 -24.50 -23.74
C ASP A 222 17.89 -23.87 -22.36
N LYS A 223 18.21 -22.56 -22.27
CA LYS A 223 18.35 -21.87 -21.00
C LYS A 223 18.16 -20.36 -21.13
N VAL A 224 17.81 -19.73 -20.00
CA VAL A 224 17.74 -18.25 -19.81
C VAL A 224 18.71 -17.84 -18.72
N ILE A 225 19.47 -16.79 -18.94
CA ILE A 225 20.31 -16.14 -17.94
C ILE A 225 19.63 -14.83 -17.57
N TYR A 226 19.19 -14.71 -16.33
CA TYR A 226 18.49 -13.54 -15.81
C TYR A 226 19.47 -12.43 -15.42
N ASN A 227 19.00 -11.19 -15.43
CA ASN A 227 19.69 -10.06 -14.85
C ASN A 227 19.75 -10.17 -13.32
N ASP A 228 20.63 -9.37 -12.73
CA ASP A 228 20.67 -9.20 -11.28
C ASP A 228 19.47 -8.32 -10.80
N PRO A 229 19.05 -8.44 -9.53
CA PRO A 229 18.09 -7.50 -8.96
C PRO A 229 18.59 -6.03 -9.08
N PRO A 230 17.70 -5.06 -9.22
CA PRO A 230 16.25 -5.17 -9.30
C PRO A 230 15.71 -5.55 -10.68
N MET A 231 16.54 -5.47 -11.73
CA MET A 231 16.15 -5.69 -13.14
C MET A 231 15.54 -7.08 -13.37
N LYS A 232 15.98 -8.08 -12.62
CA LYS A 232 15.41 -9.44 -12.61
C LYS A 232 13.89 -9.48 -12.41
N PHE A 233 13.32 -8.47 -11.76
CA PHE A 233 11.91 -8.41 -11.41
C PHE A 233 11.11 -7.41 -12.25
N GLU A 234 11.77 -6.68 -13.16
CA GLU A 234 11.19 -5.64 -14.00
C GLU A 234 11.23 -6.06 -15.47
N ALA A 235 10.18 -6.73 -15.94
CA ALA A 235 10.12 -7.27 -17.29
C ALA A 235 9.40 -6.35 -18.27
N GLY A 236 9.94 -6.22 -19.48
CA GLY A 236 9.33 -5.46 -20.57
C GLY A 236 9.50 -3.94 -20.42
N THR A 237 8.97 -3.19 -21.38
CA THR A 237 9.04 -1.72 -21.33
C THR A 237 8.25 -1.18 -20.14
N PRO A 238 8.90 -0.47 -19.21
CA PRO A 238 8.24 0.01 -17.98
C PRO A 238 7.33 1.21 -18.24
N GLY A 239 6.51 1.55 -17.26
CA GLY A 239 5.69 2.76 -17.24
C GLY A 239 6.53 4.02 -16.98
N ILE A 240 7.37 4.42 -17.94
CA ILE A 240 8.39 5.48 -17.79
C ILE A 240 7.78 6.79 -17.30
N VAL A 241 6.72 7.26 -17.96
CA VAL A 241 6.05 8.53 -17.61
C VAL A 241 5.46 8.48 -16.21
N GLN A 242 4.82 7.35 -15.88
CA GLN A 242 4.20 7.14 -14.57
C GLN A 242 5.26 7.09 -13.47
N THR A 243 6.37 6.38 -13.71
CA THR A 243 7.45 6.27 -12.73
C THR A 243 8.16 7.61 -12.52
N ILE A 244 8.46 8.36 -13.59
CA ILE A 244 9.05 9.71 -13.47
C ILE A 244 8.10 10.63 -12.68
N GLY A 245 6.79 10.63 -13.02
CA GLY A 245 5.79 11.39 -12.28
C GLY A 245 5.67 10.97 -10.81
N PHE A 246 5.86 9.69 -10.50
CA PHE A 246 5.92 9.19 -9.14
C PHE A 246 7.14 9.76 -8.38
N GLY A 247 8.32 9.79 -9.02
CA GLY A 247 9.51 10.42 -8.44
C GLY A 247 9.28 11.89 -8.08
N VAL A 248 8.71 12.67 -9.01
CA VAL A 248 8.37 14.09 -8.78
C VAL A 248 7.40 14.25 -7.59
N ALA A 249 6.40 13.37 -7.46
CA ALA A 249 5.46 13.42 -6.35
C ALA A 249 6.14 13.13 -5.00
N LEU A 250 7.06 12.17 -4.95
CA LEU A 250 7.84 11.88 -3.75
C LEU A 250 8.77 13.03 -3.36
N GLU A 251 9.45 13.64 -4.32
CA GLU A 251 10.27 14.84 -4.08
C GLU A 251 9.43 15.99 -3.53
N TYR A 252 8.23 16.19 -4.08
CA TYR A 252 7.28 17.19 -3.56
C TYR A 252 6.92 16.92 -2.10
N MET A 253 6.53 15.69 -1.74
CA MET A 253 6.20 15.33 -0.36
C MET A 253 7.42 15.48 0.57
N MET A 254 8.61 15.04 0.13
CA MET A 254 9.84 15.22 0.90
C MET A 254 10.22 16.70 1.07
N SER A 255 9.91 17.58 0.11
CA SER A 255 10.16 19.02 0.22
C SER A 255 9.28 19.69 1.28
N ILE A 256 8.06 19.20 1.51
CA ILE A 256 7.20 19.60 2.63
C ILE A 256 7.76 19.04 3.94
N GLY A 257 8.33 17.85 3.88
CA GLY A 257 8.82 17.07 5.01
C GLY A 257 7.76 16.13 5.57
N MET A 258 8.04 14.82 5.57
CA MET A 258 7.08 13.81 6.04
C MET A 258 6.71 13.98 7.53
N ASP A 259 7.65 14.45 8.35
CA ASP A 259 7.38 14.75 9.76
C ASP A 259 6.43 15.96 9.94
N ASN A 260 6.52 16.98 9.05
CA ASN A 260 5.58 18.10 9.03
C ASN A 260 4.18 17.65 8.57
N ILE A 261 4.10 16.76 7.59
CA ILE A 261 2.84 16.17 7.13
C ILE A 261 2.18 15.40 8.28
N GLU A 262 2.93 14.52 8.94
CA GLU A 262 2.43 13.72 10.08
C GLU A 262 1.94 14.61 11.22
N MET A 263 2.68 15.66 11.57
CA MET A 263 2.30 16.61 12.61
C MET A 263 0.99 17.34 12.26
N TYR A 264 0.90 17.90 11.06
CA TYR A 264 -0.30 18.60 10.60
C TYR A 264 -1.52 17.68 10.54
N GLU A 265 -1.38 16.50 9.97
CA GLU A 265 -2.46 15.54 9.87
C GLU A 265 -2.89 14.99 11.24
N SER A 266 -1.98 14.89 12.20
CA SER A 266 -2.30 14.53 13.59
C SER A 266 -3.19 15.60 14.25
N GLU A 267 -2.91 16.89 14.05
CA GLU A 267 -3.76 17.98 14.53
C GLU A 267 -5.13 17.95 13.85
N LEU A 268 -5.17 17.75 12.54
CA LEU A 268 -6.42 17.66 11.78
C LEU A 268 -7.24 16.43 12.20
N THR A 269 -6.57 15.30 12.44
CA THR A 269 -7.20 14.07 12.94
C THR A 269 -7.83 14.28 14.31
N LEU A 270 -7.11 14.94 15.22
CA LEU A 270 -7.64 15.26 16.55
C LEU A 270 -8.87 16.17 16.46
N TYR A 271 -8.80 17.21 15.63
CA TYR A 271 -9.93 18.11 15.40
C TYR A 271 -11.15 17.37 14.83
N ALA A 272 -10.95 16.58 13.78
CA ALA A 272 -12.01 15.78 13.16
C ALA A 272 -12.60 14.76 14.14
N ARG A 273 -11.77 14.10 14.93
CA ARG A 273 -12.18 13.15 15.95
C ARG A 273 -13.10 13.80 16.99
N GLN A 274 -12.70 14.95 17.57
CA GLN A 274 -13.50 15.68 18.55
C GLN A 274 -14.87 16.07 18.00
N LYS A 275 -14.94 16.50 16.75
CA LYS A 275 -16.18 16.89 16.09
C LYS A 275 -17.08 15.70 15.77
N LEU A 276 -16.54 14.66 15.14
CA LEU A 276 -17.31 13.50 14.69
C LEU A 276 -17.76 12.60 15.86
N GLU A 277 -16.95 12.39 16.89
CA GLU A 277 -17.31 11.60 18.07
C GLU A 277 -18.32 12.31 18.97
N GLY A 278 -18.50 13.62 18.81
CA GLY A 278 -19.54 14.40 19.49
C GLY A 278 -20.95 14.18 18.94
N LEU A 279 -21.08 13.50 17.78
CA LEU A 279 -22.38 13.24 17.14
C LEU A 279 -22.92 11.88 17.59
N ASN A 280 -23.91 11.86 18.46
CA ASN A 280 -24.47 10.63 19.04
C ASN A 280 -25.22 9.72 18.04
N TRP A 281 -25.58 10.25 16.88
CA TRP A 281 -26.23 9.55 15.78
C TRP A 281 -25.24 9.06 14.69
N LEU A 282 -23.95 9.32 14.86
CA LEU A 282 -22.88 8.88 13.94
C LEU A 282 -22.06 7.78 14.61
N ASN A 283 -22.07 6.60 14.01
CA ASN A 283 -21.27 5.47 14.50
C ASN A 283 -19.92 5.45 13.81
N ILE A 284 -18.88 5.97 14.48
CA ILE A 284 -17.49 5.87 13.99
C ILE A 284 -16.99 4.44 14.19
N GLN A 285 -16.53 3.85 13.09
CA GLN A 285 -15.99 2.50 13.09
C GLN A 285 -14.53 2.52 13.60
N GLY A 286 -14.32 1.92 14.74
CA GLY A 286 -13.02 1.90 15.42
C GLY A 286 -12.59 3.25 16.00
N LYS A 287 -12.05 3.20 17.22
CA LYS A 287 -11.49 4.35 17.94
C LYS A 287 -10.09 3.99 18.45
N PRO A 288 -9.16 3.61 17.56
CA PRO A 288 -7.85 3.14 18.00
C PRO A 288 -7.08 4.25 18.71
N SER A 289 -6.14 3.84 19.56
CA SER A 289 -5.28 4.75 20.33
C SER A 289 -4.34 5.56 19.41
N LYS A 290 -3.78 4.92 18.38
CA LYS A 290 -2.98 5.56 17.34
C LYS A 290 -3.70 5.50 16.01
N LYS A 291 -4.06 6.67 15.47
CA LYS A 291 -4.95 6.80 14.31
C LYS A 291 -4.43 7.82 13.30
N GLY A 292 -4.43 7.45 12.04
CA GLY A 292 -4.29 8.38 10.92
C GLY A 292 -5.61 9.07 10.57
N ALA A 293 -5.55 10.01 9.64
CA ALA A 293 -6.66 10.89 9.26
C ALA A 293 -7.76 10.18 8.42
N ILE A 294 -8.17 8.99 8.82
CA ILE A 294 -9.13 8.13 8.13
C ILE A 294 -10.28 7.80 9.08
N PHE A 295 -11.52 8.10 8.66
CA PHE A 295 -12.72 7.90 9.44
C PHE A 295 -13.75 7.11 8.65
N ALA A 296 -13.99 5.85 9.01
CA ALA A 296 -15.11 5.07 8.53
C ALA A 296 -16.29 5.26 9.49
N PHE A 297 -17.49 5.38 8.95
CA PHE A 297 -18.68 5.65 9.75
C PHE A 297 -19.96 5.12 9.09
N THR A 298 -20.99 4.92 9.93
CA THR A 298 -22.38 4.67 9.56
C THR A 298 -23.28 5.63 10.30
N LEU A 299 -24.46 5.92 9.76
CA LEU A 299 -25.51 6.65 10.50
C LEU A 299 -26.38 5.65 11.27
N GLU A 300 -26.99 6.11 12.38
CA GLU A 300 -28.04 5.35 13.04
C GLU A 300 -29.25 5.18 12.11
N GLY A 301 -29.98 4.06 12.25
CA GLY A 301 -31.12 3.72 11.43
C GLY A 301 -30.74 2.89 10.19
N SER A 302 -31.57 2.98 9.14
CA SER A 302 -31.44 2.17 7.90
C SER A 302 -30.73 2.87 6.76
N ALA A 303 -30.08 4.03 7.00
CA ALA A 303 -29.43 4.82 5.97
C ALA A 303 -28.28 4.03 5.31
N HIS A 304 -28.38 3.80 3.99
CA HIS A 304 -27.36 3.07 3.27
C HIS A 304 -26.15 3.97 2.96
N ALA A 305 -24.95 3.42 3.03
CA ALA A 305 -23.71 4.17 2.79
C ALA A 305 -23.68 4.89 1.42
N HIS A 306 -24.29 4.32 0.38
CA HIS A 306 -24.41 4.95 -0.94
C HIS A 306 -25.29 6.18 -0.94
N ASP A 307 -26.40 6.18 -0.18
CA ASP A 307 -27.32 7.32 -0.12
C ASP A 307 -26.63 8.49 0.61
N ILE A 308 -25.96 8.21 1.71
CA ILE A 308 -25.14 9.17 2.44
C ILE A 308 -24.08 9.78 1.49
N SER A 309 -23.32 8.95 0.81
CA SER A 309 -22.28 9.38 -0.14
C SER A 309 -22.86 10.25 -1.27
N THR A 310 -24.04 9.91 -1.78
CA THR A 310 -24.72 10.66 -2.85
C THR A 310 -25.18 12.05 -2.36
N ILE A 311 -25.69 12.15 -1.15
CA ILE A 311 -26.09 13.43 -0.56
C ILE A 311 -24.87 14.32 -0.33
N LEU A 312 -23.80 13.77 0.23
CA LEU A 312 -22.54 14.47 0.45
C LEU A 312 -21.90 14.97 -0.86
N ASP A 313 -21.90 14.15 -1.90
CA ASP A 313 -21.37 14.52 -3.23
C ASP A 313 -22.09 15.75 -3.80
N LYS A 314 -23.42 15.82 -3.68
CA LYS A 314 -24.22 17.00 -4.09
C LYS A 314 -23.86 18.28 -3.31
N GLN A 315 -23.21 18.14 -2.16
CA GLN A 315 -22.69 19.26 -1.36
C GLN A 315 -21.20 19.55 -1.67
N GLY A 316 -20.61 18.85 -2.66
CA GLY A 316 -19.20 18.94 -3.01
C GLY A 316 -18.29 18.32 -1.93
N ILE A 317 -18.75 17.27 -1.26
CA ILE A 317 -18.00 16.51 -0.24
C ILE A 317 -17.80 15.09 -0.73
N ALA A 318 -16.57 14.75 -1.07
CA ALA A 318 -16.23 13.43 -1.57
C ALA A 318 -15.92 12.47 -0.41
N VAL A 319 -16.72 11.41 -0.28
CA VAL A 319 -16.48 10.28 0.61
C VAL A 319 -16.57 8.98 -0.19
N ARG A 320 -15.93 7.93 0.30
CA ARG A 320 -16.05 6.60 -0.31
C ARG A 320 -17.10 5.79 0.45
N ALA A 321 -18.05 5.17 -0.28
CA ALA A 321 -19.01 4.21 0.27
C ALA A 321 -18.65 2.77 -0.12
N GLY A 322 -18.91 1.80 0.76
CA GLY A 322 -18.78 0.37 0.49
C GLY A 322 -17.93 -0.40 1.52
N GLN A 323 -17.37 -1.53 1.07
CA GLN A 323 -16.55 -2.42 1.93
C GLN A 323 -15.06 -2.02 2.00
N HIS A 324 -14.64 -1.00 1.28
CA HIS A 324 -13.26 -0.47 1.27
C HIS A 324 -12.18 -1.51 0.93
N CYS A 325 -12.53 -2.58 0.21
CA CYS A 325 -11.65 -3.72 -0.07
C CYS A 325 -11.08 -4.41 1.18
N ALA A 326 -11.87 -4.45 2.27
CA ALA A 326 -11.51 -5.05 3.57
C ALA A 326 -12.67 -5.91 4.09
N GLY A 327 -13.17 -6.84 3.26
CA GLY A 327 -14.32 -7.70 3.56
C GLY A 327 -14.22 -8.41 4.92
N PRO A 328 -13.09 -9.07 5.28
CA PRO A 328 -12.95 -9.70 6.59
C PRO A 328 -13.16 -8.74 7.76
N LEU A 329 -12.61 -7.51 7.68
CA LEU A 329 -12.82 -6.48 8.71
C LEU A 329 -14.31 -6.06 8.80
N MET A 330 -14.98 -5.87 7.65
CA MET A 330 -16.41 -5.54 7.64
C MET A 330 -17.25 -6.63 8.32
N HIS A 331 -16.97 -7.90 8.04
CA HIS A 331 -17.62 -9.02 8.68
C HIS A 331 -17.35 -9.06 10.19
N HIS A 332 -16.10 -8.85 10.61
CA HIS A 332 -15.72 -8.78 12.03
C HIS A 332 -16.46 -7.67 12.77
N MET A 333 -16.65 -6.51 12.15
CA MET A 333 -17.40 -5.39 12.72
C MET A 333 -18.93 -5.55 12.62
N GLY A 334 -19.43 -6.59 11.95
CA GLY A 334 -20.87 -6.83 11.78
C GLY A 334 -21.57 -5.82 10.87
N ILE A 335 -20.84 -5.18 9.93
CA ILE A 335 -21.39 -4.18 8.99
C ILE A 335 -21.19 -4.62 7.55
N ASN A 336 -22.16 -4.31 6.69
CA ASN A 336 -22.08 -4.64 5.27
C ASN A 336 -21.32 -3.59 4.44
N ALA A 337 -21.43 -2.34 4.83
CA ALA A 337 -20.79 -1.19 4.19
C ALA A 337 -20.69 -0.01 5.15
N SER A 338 -19.76 0.88 4.90
CA SER A 338 -19.65 2.17 5.61
C SER A 338 -19.29 3.30 4.63
N CYS A 339 -19.48 4.53 5.04
CA CYS A 339 -18.84 5.68 4.42
C CYS A 339 -17.46 5.87 5.04
N ARG A 340 -16.51 6.40 4.25
CA ARG A 340 -15.16 6.72 4.70
C ARG A 340 -14.75 8.10 4.23
N ALA A 341 -14.47 9.00 5.17
CA ALA A 341 -13.76 10.24 4.93
C ALA A 341 -12.27 10.03 5.20
N SER A 342 -11.43 10.50 4.29
CA SER A 342 -9.98 10.46 4.44
C SER A 342 -9.44 11.87 4.23
N PHE A 343 -8.68 12.39 5.18
CA PHE A 343 -8.02 13.68 5.08
C PHE A 343 -6.54 13.50 4.82
N ALA A 344 -5.92 14.51 4.22
CA ALA A 344 -4.50 14.56 3.95
C ALA A 344 -3.97 15.97 4.27
N PHE A 345 -2.67 16.16 4.14
CA PHE A 345 -1.98 17.42 4.47
C PHE A 345 -2.49 18.66 3.71
N TYR A 346 -3.24 18.48 2.64
CA TYR A 346 -3.87 19.56 1.88
C TYR A 346 -5.29 19.91 2.33
N ASN A 347 -5.88 19.14 3.27
CA ASN A 347 -7.21 19.42 3.82
C ASN A 347 -7.13 20.37 5.01
N THR A 348 -8.23 21.05 5.29
CA THR A 348 -8.35 22.11 6.32
C THR A 348 -9.40 21.78 7.38
N LYS A 349 -9.35 22.46 8.54
CA LYS A 349 -10.38 22.34 9.57
C LYS A 349 -11.77 22.78 9.05
N GLN A 350 -11.83 23.75 8.13
CA GLN A 350 -13.07 24.20 7.50
C GLN A 350 -13.70 23.08 6.64
N GLU A 351 -12.90 22.23 6.00
CA GLU A 351 -13.42 21.08 5.24
C GLU A 351 -13.95 19.99 6.17
N VAL A 352 -13.38 19.83 7.37
CA VAL A 352 -13.97 18.98 8.42
C VAL A 352 -15.32 19.53 8.86
N ASP A 353 -15.45 20.85 9.11
CA ASP A 353 -16.71 21.48 9.48
C ASP A 353 -17.76 21.37 8.36
N LYS A 354 -17.33 21.47 7.10
CA LYS A 354 -18.19 21.23 5.94
C LYS A 354 -18.70 19.78 5.89
N LEU A 355 -17.84 18.79 6.18
CA LEU A 355 -18.27 17.40 6.29
C LEU A 355 -19.36 17.22 7.35
N LEU A 356 -19.21 17.86 8.52
CA LEU A 356 -20.22 17.81 9.59
C LEU A 356 -21.58 18.33 9.11
N SER A 357 -21.60 19.53 8.52
CA SER A 357 -22.85 20.13 8.01
C SER A 357 -23.49 19.25 6.93
N GLY A 358 -22.68 18.63 6.07
CA GLY A 358 -23.18 17.68 5.08
C GLY A 358 -23.76 16.39 5.70
N LEU A 359 -23.16 15.89 6.77
CA LEU A 359 -23.66 14.74 7.53
C LEU A 359 -24.97 15.03 8.25
N GLU A 360 -25.13 16.23 8.84
CA GLU A 360 -26.39 16.69 9.44
C GLU A 360 -27.50 16.72 8.39
N LEU A 361 -27.24 17.29 7.20
CA LEU A 361 -28.19 17.29 6.09
C LEU A 361 -28.53 15.86 5.64
N ALA A 362 -27.52 14.97 5.53
CA ALA A 362 -27.76 13.58 5.14
C ALA A 362 -28.66 12.86 6.15
N ARG A 363 -28.42 13.07 7.46
CA ARG A 363 -29.28 12.53 8.52
C ARG A 363 -30.72 13.02 8.36
N ASP A 364 -30.92 14.34 8.22
CA ASP A 364 -32.26 14.94 8.15
C ASP A 364 -33.05 14.50 6.92
N LEU A 365 -32.37 14.12 5.83
CA LEU A 365 -32.99 13.61 4.61
C LEU A 365 -33.27 12.09 4.63
N LEU A 366 -32.56 11.33 5.49
CA LEU A 366 -32.61 9.86 5.53
C LEU A 366 -33.29 9.32 6.81
N SER A 367 -33.66 10.22 7.75
CA SER A 367 -34.39 9.87 9.00
C SER A 367 -35.86 9.59 8.80
#